data_7665eaf9d4fe10a43ff15fb322579fa7
#
_entry.id   7665eaf9d4fe10a43ff15fb322579fa7
#
_cell.length_a   1.000
_cell.length_b   1.000
_cell.length_c   1.000
_cell.angle_alpha   90.00
_cell.angle_beta   90.00
_cell.angle_gamma   90.00
#
_symmetry.space_group_name_H-M   'P 1'
#
loop_
_entity.id
_entity.type
_entity.pdbx_description
1 polymer ?
#
loop_
_entity_poly.entity_id
_entity_poly.type
_entity_poly.pdbx_seq_one_letter_code
_entity_poly.pdbx_strand_id
1 'polypeptide(L)'
;MELSRRYLFHPDSIEVMAEVFKGDLVRAIESLRRPGRRYFLRANTLKVSAGELASRLGSLGFPIYRHECFDEALYMNVEGPLPIPDVGKRVVVDKYAAESVMQGAHVYAPAILKCSRLRRGDEVAITDIHGQIVGVGRMVMGESEILTYRRGLAVMVTSPIYRVPSMRETEEYKRGFLHPQSLPAMVTSRVLDPQPGETIIDLNCSPGGKLTHISQLMQNTGTVIGVDRNRRKIDVARYNVDRLGCSNVKLLVADSRYLHMDYPSLKADRCLVDPPCSGLGVSPKLYVTTTRDQIRSLADYQKQFLRVASIVVKAGGTIVYSVCTFTREECEDVVRFGVESLGLEVAEQNPHLGGFGLEDFGDDAELLQRFTPHENGIGYFIARFIKR
;
A
#
# COMPACT_ATOMS: atom_id res chain seq x y z
N MET A 1 -22.87 -4.10 16.73
CA MET A 1 -24.00 -4.33 15.81
C MET A 1 -24.45 -3.07 15.07
N GLU A 2 -24.68 -1.93 15.74
CA GLU A 2 -25.12 -0.68 15.09
C GLU A 2 -24.07 -0.13 14.12
N LEU A 3 -22.81 0.03 14.55
CA LEU A 3 -21.70 0.50 13.69
C LEU A 3 -21.48 -0.42 12.49
N SER A 4 -21.59 -1.74 12.69
CA SER A 4 -21.43 -2.73 11.62
C SER A 4 -22.48 -2.50 10.50
N ARG A 5 -23.74 -2.28 10.84
CA ARG A 5 -24.81 -1.98 9.87
C ARG A 5 -24.62 -0.61 9.23
N ARG A 6 -24.28 0.42 10.02
CA ARG A 6 -24.11 1.79 9.55
C ARG A 6 -23.00 1.92 8.52
N TYR A 7 -21.86 1.26 8.75
CA TYR A 7 -20.66 1.39 7.93
C TYR A 7 -20.44 0.22 6.98
N LEU A 8 -21.27 -0.82 7.03
CA LEU A 8 -21.12 -2.06 6.26
C LEU A 8 -19.79 -2.78 6.56
N PHE A 9 -19.34 -2.72 7.80
CA PHE A 9 -18.13 -3.41 8.26
C PHE A 9 -18.53 -4.67 9.02
N HIS A 10 -17.81 -5.78 8.78
CA HIS A 10 -18.05 -7.02 9.51
C HIS A 10 -17.97 -6.82 11.03
N PRO A 11 -18.83 -7.46 11.85
CA PRO A 11 -18.77 -7.30 13.31
C PRO A 11 -17.38 -7.52 13.88
N ASP A 12 -16.70 -8.60 13.51
CA ASP A 12 -15.34 -8.91 13.96
C ASP A 12 -14.35 -7.78 13.65
N SER A 13 -14.46 -7.17 12.45
CA SER A 13 -13.59 -6.04 12.10
C SER A 13 -13.87 -4.82 12.98
N ILE A 14 -15.12 -4.56 13.36
CA ILE A 14 -15.48 -3.50 14.31
C ILE A 14 -14.89 -3.79 15.70
N GLU A 15 -14.97 -5.05 16.17
CA GLU A 15 -14.40 -5.46 17.45
C GLU A 15 -12.88 -5.27 17.49
N VAL A 16 -12.17 -5.78 16.48
CA VAL A 16 -10.72 -5.59 16.35
C VAL A 16 -10.34 -4.11 16.29
N MET A 17 -11.12 -3.29 15.58
CA MET A 17 -10.91 -1.84 15.54
C MET A 17 -11.15 -1.19 16.90
N ALA A 18 -12.16 -1.64 17.65
CA ALA A 18 -12.47 -1.12 18.99
C ALA A 18 -11.35 -1.41 20.00
N GLU A 19 -10.73 -2.59 19.91
CA GLU A 19 -9.57 -2.96 20.73
C GLU A 19 -8.37 -2.02 20.49
N VAL A 20 -8.15 -1.63 19.23
CA VAL A 20 -6.99 -0.80 18.84
C VAL A 20 -7.27 0.70 19.05
N PHE A 21 -8.41 1.19 18.58
CA PHE A 21 -8.70 2.64 18.57
C PHE A 21 -9.45 3.15 19.79
N LYS A 22 -9.99 2.26 20.63
CA LYS A 22 -10.67 2.62 21.88
C LYS A 22 -11.68 3.77 21.66
N GLY A 23 -11.48 4.92 22.29
CA GLY A 23 -12.33 6.10 22.19
C GLY A 23 -12.40 6.74 20.79
N ASP A 24 -11.40 6.52 19.95
CA ASP A 24 -11.33 7.05 18.57
C ASP A 24 -11.92 6.13 17.50
N LEU A 25 -12.60 5.04 17.88
CA LEU A 25 -13.15 4.05 16.95
C LEU A 25 -13.96 4.66 15.80
N VAL A 26 -14.94 5.51 16.12
CA VAL A 26 -15.81 6.10 15.09
C VAL A 26 -15.01 7.01 14.16
N ARG A 27 -14.09 7.80 14.72
CA ARG A 27 -13.21 8.69 13.97
C ARG A 27 -12.29 7.90 13.03
N ALA A 28 -11.77 6.76 13.48
CA ALA A 28 -10.95 5.86 12.66
C ALA A 28 -11.76 5.24 11.51
N ILE A 29 -12.98 4.75 11.77
CA ILE A 29 -13.87 4.21 10.74
C ILE A 29 -14.20 5.28 9.69
N GLU A 30 -14.61 6.47 10.11
CA GLU A 30 -14.95 7.56 9.19
C GLU A 30 -13.75 8.00 8.35
N SER A 31 -12.56 7.98 8.92
CA SER A 31 -11.33 8.28 8.21
C SER A 31 -10.97 7.19 7.19
N LEU A 32 -11.18 5.92 7.51
CA LEU A 32 -10.99 4.82 6.55
C LEU A 32 -11.94 4.90 5.35
N ARG A 33 -13.11 5.52 5.49
CA ARG A 33 -14.07 5.68 4.39
C ARG A 33 -13.69 6.79 3.40
N ARG A 34 -12.64 7.52 3.67
CA ARG A 34 -12.14 8.64 2.83
C ARG A 34 -10.70 8.37 2.44
N PRO A 35 -10.23 8.83 1.27
CA PRO A 35 -8.82 8.82 0.99
C PRO A 35 -8.06 9.70 1.97
N GLY A 36 -6.78 9.41 2.17
CA GLY A 36 -5.90 10.30 2.94
C GLY A 36 -5.89 11.71 2.36
N ARG A 37 -5.69 12.72 3.21
CA ARG A 37 -5.70 14.14 2.80
C ARG A 37 -4.58 14.49 1.82
N ARG A 38 -3.49 13.71 1.81
CA ARG A 38 -2.32 13.91 0.97
C ARG A 38 -2.08 12.70 0.09
N TYR A 39 -1.88 12.95 -1.19
CA TYR A 39 -1.43 11.94 -2.14
C TYR A 39 0.07 12.05 -2.31
N PHE A 40 0.80 11.03 -1.91
CA PHE A 40 2.26 11.04 -1.88
C PHE A 40 2.89 10.47 -3.14
N LEU A 41 4.01 11.08 -3.51
CA LEU A 41 4.88 10.70 -4.61
C LEU A 41 6.31 10.61 -4.09
N ARG A 42 7.03 9.58 -4.48
CA ARG A 42 8.47 9.51 -4.31
C ARG A 42 9.17 10.04 -5.54
N ALA A 43 10.00 11.06 -5.40
CA ALA A 43 10.95 11.48 -6.42
C ALA A 43 12.06 10.43 -6.55
N ASN A 44 12.37 10.02 -7.77
CA ASN A 44 13.46 9.09 -8.05
C ASN A 44 14.79 9.84 -8.13
N THR A 45 15.48 9.92 -7.01
CA THR A 45 16.75 10.67 -6.89
C THR A 45 17.92 10.04 -7.67
N LEU A 46 17.75 8.85 -8.24
CA LEU A 46 18.69 8.30 -9.23
C LEU A 46 18.66 9.04 -10.57
N LYS A 47 17.57 9.76 -10.87
CA LYS A 47 17.32 10.38 -12.18
C LYS A 47 17.07 11.89 -12.12
N VAL A 48 16.53 12.39 -11.02
CA VAL A 48 16.10 13.78 -10.90
C VAL A 48 16.07 14.21 -9.43
N SER A 49 16.44 15.45 -9.13
CA SER A 49 16.24 15.97 -7.77
C SER A 49 14.76 16.22 -7.47
N ALA A 50 14.38 16.13 -6.20
CA ALA A 50 12.99 16.42 -5.80
C ALA A 50 12.57 17.86 -6.13
N GLY A 51 13.49 18.82 -6.01
CA GLY A 51 13.23 20.21 -6.37
C GLY A 51 12.95 20.39 -7.86
N GLU A 52 13.74 19.76 -8.73
CA GLU A 52 13.53 19.80 -10.18
C GLU A 52 12.21 19.11 -10.55
N LEU A 53 11.92 17.93 -9.96
CA LEU A 53 10.65 17.23 -10.20
C LEU A 53 9.47 18.09 -9.77
N ALA A 54 9.52 18.72 -8.59
CA ALA A 54 8.47 19.60 -8.10
C ALA A 54 8.23 20.78 -9.07
N SER A 55 9.30 21.40 -9.59
CA SER A 55 9.22 22.48 -10.58
C SER A 55 8.57 22.01 -11.89
N ARG A 56 8.96 20.83 -12.39
CA ARG A 56 8.38 20.24 -13.61
C ARG A 56 6.88 19.98 -13.46
N LEU A 57 6.48 19.30 -12.36
CA LEU A 57 5.08 19.03 -12.08
C LEU A 57 4.27 20.30 -11.84
N GLY A 58 4.86 21.31 -11.17
CA GLY A 58 4.27 22.63 -10.99
C GLY A 58 3.99 23.34 -12.32
N SER A 59 4.90 23.24 -13.30
CA SER A 59 4.72 23.78 -14.65
C SER A 59 3.60 23.08 -15.43
N LEU A 60 3.27 21.84 -15.07
CA LEU A 60 2.12 21.09 -15.61
C LEU A 60 0.80 21.39 -14.87
N GLY A 61 0.82 22.32 -13.90
CA GLY A 61 -0.36 22.72 -13.13
C GLY A 61 -0.65 21.88 -11.89
N PHE A 62 0.24 20.99 -11.47
CA PHE A 62 0.07 20.22 -10.25
C PHE A 62 0.54 20.99 -9.02
N PRO A 63 -0.28 21.18 -7.96
CA PRO A 63 0.12 21.83 -6.72
C PRO A 63 0.97 20.87 -5.86
N ILE A 64 2.27 20.85 -6.11
CA ILE A 64 3.22 19.95 -5.44
C ILE A 64 3.84 20.63 -4.21
N TYR A 65 3.87 19.89 -3.11
CA TYR A 65 4.52 20.24 -1.87
C TYR A 65 5.63 19.23 -1.55
N ARG A 66 6.70 19.72 -0.91
CA ARG A 66 7.77 18.84 -0.38
C ARG A 66 7.45 18.43 1.04
N HIS A 67 7.78 17.20 1.39
CA HIS A 67 7.65 16.72 2.77
C HIS A 67 8.83 17.22 3.61
N GLU A 68 8.56 17.56 4.86
CA GLU A 68 9.54 18.22 5.74
C GLU A 68 10.71 17.29 6.13
N CYS A 69 10.44 15.98 6.27
CA CYS A 69 11.42 15.00 6.77
C CYS A 69 12.18 14.27 5.67
N PHE A 70 11.69 14.21 4.43
CA PHE A 70 12.31 13.43 3.36
C PHE A 70 12.43 14.23 2.09
N ASP A 71 13.64 14.35 1.58
CA ASP A 71 13.90 15.06 0.34
C ASP A 71 13.18 14.46 -0.87
N GLU A 72 13.07 13.12 -0.92
CA GLU A 72 12.40 12.43 -2.02
C GLU A 72 10.87 12.38 -1.91
N ALA A 73 10.29 12.75 -0.76
CA ALA A 73 8.84 12.70 -0.57
C ALA A 73 8.16 14.01 -1.01
N LEU A 74 7.35 13.91 -2.03
CA LEU A 74 6.47 14.98 -2.50
C LEU A 74 5.02 14.60 -2.24
N TYR A 75 4.14 15.58 -2.13
CA TYR A 75 2.71 15.32 -2.00
C TYR A 75 1.84 16.40 -2.65
N MET A 76 0.61 16.04 -2.91
CA MET A 76 -0.49 16.93 -3.30
C MET A 76 -1.63 16.74 -2.32
N ASN A 77 -2.42 17.80 -2.09
CA ASN A 77 -3.65 17.68 -1.33
C ASN A 77 -4.72 16.97 -2.18
N VAL A 78 -5.47 16.09 -1.56
CA VAL A 78 -6.63 15.43 -2.20
C VAL A 78 -7.82 16.37 -2.10
N GLU A 79 -8.45 16.67 -3.23
CA GLU A 79 -9.65 17.50 -3.29
C GLU A 79 -10.90 16.68 -3.01
N GLY A 80 -11.82 17.22 -2.24
CA GLY A 80 -13.10 16.60 -1.96
C GLY A 80 -13.49 16.55 -0.47
N PRO A 81 -14.69 16.07 -0.15
CA PRO A 81 -15.63 15.44 -1.08
C PRO A 81 -16.28 16.45 -2.05
N LEU A 82 -16.35 16.06 -3.32
CA LEU A 82 -16.97 16.84 -4.39
C LEU A 82 -18.45 16.43 -4.57
N PRO A 83 -19.32 17.33 -5.02
CA PRO A 83 -20.71 16.99 -5.32
C PRO A 83 -20.77 16.04 -6.51
N ILE A 84 -21.65 15.04 -6.41
CA ILE A 84 -21.90 14.06 -7.47
C ILE A 84 -23.23 14.45 -8.17
N PRO A 85 -23.24 14.57 -9.51
CA PRO A 85 -24.49 14.78 -10.25
C PRO A 85 -25.48 13.62 -10.04
N ASP A 86 -26.78 13.93 -10.02
CA ASP A 86 -27.81 12.89 -10.01
C ASP A 86 -28.01 12.36 -11.42
N VAL A 87 -27.78 11.05 -11.58
CA VAL A 87 -27.86 10.36 -12.87
C VAL A 87 -28.68 9.09 -12.70
N GLY A 88 -29.73 8.94 -13.53
CA GLY A 88 -30.68 7.84 -13.39
C GLY A 88 -30.14 6.47 -13.81
N LYS A 89 -29.19 6.39 -14.78
CA LYS A 89 -28.57 5.15 -15.22
C LYS A 89 -27.46 4.74 -14.27
N ARG A 90 -27.29 3.43 -14.04
CA ARG A 90 -26.29 2.91 -13.09
C ARG A 90 -25.46 1.78 -13.67
N VAL A 91 -24.18 1.74 -13.29
CA VAL A 91 -23.28 0.60 -13.48
C VAL A 91 -22.75 0.16 -12.11
N VAL A 92 -22.78 -1.16 -11.86
CA VAL A 92 -22.30 -1.74 -10.61
C VAL A 92 -20.91 -2.32 -10.85
N VAL A 93 -19.97 -1.94 -10.01
CA VAL A 93 -18.58 -2.41 -10.06
C VAL A 93 -18.17 -3.15 -8.79
N ASP A 94 -17.07 -3.91 -8.87
CA ASP A 94 -16.52 -4.55 -7.69
C ASP A 94 -15.98 -3.54 -6.67
N LYS A 95 -15.70 -4.02 -5.46
CA LYS A 95 -15.23 -3.20 -4.34
C LYS A 95 -13.99 -2.37 -4.69
N TYR A 96 -12.98 -3.01 -5.26
CA TYR A 96 -11.68 -2.36 -5.50
C TYR A 96 -11.78 -1.28 -6.59
N ALA A 97 -12.58 -1.55 -7.61
CA ALA A 97 -12.87 -0.55 -8.62
C ALA A 97 -13.69 0.61 -8.04
N ALA A 98 -14.71 0.33 -7.22
CA ALA A 98 -15.51 1.37 -6.57
C ALA A 98 -14.65 2.28 -5.67
N GLU A 99 -13.79 1.70 -4.82
CA GLU A 99 -12.85 2.44 -3.96
C GLU A 99 -11.83 3.26 -4.77
N SER A 100 -11.43 2.76 -5.96
CA SER A 100 -10.54 3.48 -6.88
C SER A 100 -11.27 4.62 -7.62
N VAL A 101 -12.51 4.39 -8.05
CA VAL A 101 -13.36 5.40 -8.71
C VAL A 101 -13.65 6.58 -7.79
N MET A 102 -13.81 6.35 -6.48
CA MET A 102 -13.94 7.44 -5.51
C MET A 102 -12.80 8.47 -5.63
N GLN A 103 -11.62 8.04 -6.07
CA GLN A 103 -10.40 8.85 -6.20
C GLN A 103 -10.14 9.30 -7.65
N GLY A 104 -11.05 9.04 -8.59
CA GLY A 104 -10.96 9.48 -9.97
C GLY A 104 -10.43 8.43 -10.95
N ALA A 105 -10.16 7.21 -10.52
CA ALA A 105 -9.76 6.15 -11.44
C ALA A 105 -10.89 5.76 -12.38
N HIS A 106 -10.55 5.44 -13.63
CA HIS A 106 -11.51 4.97 -14.63
C HIS A 106 -11.88 3.50 -14.40
N VAL A 107 -13.05 3.07 -14.93
CA VAL A 107 -13.53 1.70 -14.81
C VAL A 107 -13.15 0.88 -16.03
N TYR A 108 -12.50 -0.26 -15.79
CA TYR A 108 -12.20 -1.24 -16.82
C TYR A 108 -13.25 -2.37 -16.83
N ALA A 109 -13.52 -2.93 -18.00
CA ALA A 109 -14.56 -3.94 -18.21
C ALA A 109 -14.51 -5.15 -17.24
N PRO A 110 -13.34 -5.71 -16.82
CA PRO A 110 -13.30 -6.81 -15.85
C PRO A 110 -13.93 -6.49 -14.49
N ALA A 111 -13.90 -5.22 -14.07
CA ALA A 111 -14.42 -4.77 -12.78
C ALA A 111 -15.95 -4.58 -12.75
N ILE A 112 -16.62 -4.60 -13.91
CA ILE A 112 -18.07 -4.40 -13.99
C ILE A 112 -18.78 -5.71 -13.63
N LEU A 113 -19.61 -5.63 -12.59
CA LEU A 113 -20.43 -6.74 -12.11
C LEU A 113 -21.83 -6.72 -12.74
N LYS A 114 -22.40 -5.52 -12.95
CA LYS A 114 -23.72 -5.36 -13.55
C LYS A 114 -23.79 -4.09 -14.38
N CYS A 115 -24.22 -4.25 -15.64
CA CYS A 115 -24.55 -3.15 -16.55
C CYS A 115 -25.77 -3.63 -17.39
N SER A 116 -26.88 -2.92 -17.32
CA SER A 116 -28.09 -3.35 -18.01
C SER A 116 -28.62 -2.19 -18.87
N ARG A 117 -28.87 -2.48 -20.16
CA ARG A 117 -29.38 -1.52 -21.14
C ARG A 117 -28.53 -0.26 -21.31
N LEU A 118 -27.21 -0.39 -21.08
CA LEU A 118 -26.26 0.71 -21.22
C LEU A 118 -25.62 0.71 -22.62
N ARG A 119 -25.50 1.90 -23.20
CA ARG A 119 -24.92 2.15 -24.52
C ARG A 119 -23.69 3.02 -24.40
N ARG A 120 -22.81 2.95 -25.38
CA ARG A 120 -21.68 3.89 -25.52
C ARG A 120 -22.21 5.33 -25.54
N GLY A 121 -21.59 6.23 -24.77
CA GLY A 121 -21.99 7.62 -24.61
C GLY A 121 -22.98 7.89 -23.47
N ASP A 122 -23.60 6.86 -22.89
CA ASP A 122 -24.49 7.04 -21.74
C ASP A 122 -23.71 7.61 -20.54
N GLU A 123 -24.32 8.56 -19.86
CA GLU A 123 -23.85 9.00 -18.55
C GLU A 123 -24.43 8.09 -17.46
N VAL A 124 -23.57 7.64 -16.55
CA VAL A 124 -23.93 6.63 -15.53
C VAL A 124 -23.38 6.98 -14.16
N ALA A 125 -24.20 6.78 -13.14
CA ALA A 125 -23.72 6.70 -11.76
C ALA A 125 -23.01 5.36 -11.54
N ILE A 126 -21.79 5.40 -11.02
CA ILE A 126 -20.98 4.21 -10.71
C ILE A 126 -21.23 3.87 -9.25
N THR A 127 -21.66 2.63 -9.00
CA THR A 127 -21.99 2.15 -7.65
C THR A 127 -21.26 0.88 -7.30
N ASP A 128 -21.09 0.64 -6.00
CA ASP A 128 -20.73 -0.67 -5.49
C ASP A 128 -21.95 -1.61 -5.44
N ILE A 129 -21.76 -2.83 -4.91
CA ILE A 129 -22.83 -3.84 -4.75
C ILE A 129 -23.92 -3.45 -3.74
N HIS A 130 -23.63 -2.51 -2.84
CA HIS A 130 -24.57 -1.97 -1.84
C HIS A 130 -25.31 -0.73 -2.33
N GLY A 131 -25.08 -0.30 -3.57
CA GLY A 131 -25.73 0.86 -4.16
C GLY A 131 -25.11 2.21 -3.73
N GLN A 132 -23.96 2.21 -3.07
CA GLN A 132 -23.23 3.44 -2.72
C GLN A 132 -22.67 4.06 -4.01
N ILE A 133 -23.09 5.30 -4.32
CA ILE A 133 -22.59 6.04 -5.49
C ILE A 133 -21.16 6.51 -5.17
N VAL A 134 -20.22 6.19 -6.05
CA VAL A 134 -18.78 6.50 -5.88
C VAL A 134 -18.26 7.51 -6.90
N GLY A 135 -19.04 7.79 -7.92
CA GLY A 135 -18.76 8.77 -8.96
C GLY A 135 -19.73 8.67 -10.12
N VAL A 136 -19.58 9.58 -11.06
CA VAL A 136 -20.31 9.59 -12.34
C VAL A 136 -19.29 9.50 -13.47
N GLY A 137 -19.67 8.84 -14.56
CA GLY A 137 -18.83 8.69 -15.73
C GLY A 137 -19.61 8.47 -17.00
N ARG A 138 -18.90 8.47 -18.14
CA ARG A 138 -19.45 8.21 -19.46
C ARG A 138 -19.04 6.85 -19.95
N MET A 139 -20.00 6.06 -20.42
CA MET A 139 -19.75 4.76 -21.02
C MET A 139 -18.94 4.91 -22.31
N VAL A 140 -17.79 4.25 -22.40
CA VAL A 140 -16.97 4.14 -23.62
C VAL A 140 -17.11 2.78 -24.29
N MET A 141 -17.78 1.84 -23.62
CA MET A 141 -18.22 0.55 -24.16
C MET A 141 -19.71 0.39 -23.90
N GLY A 142 -20.41 -0.30 -24.82
CA GLY A 142 -21.79 -0.75 -24.57
C GLY A 142 -21.84 -2.06 -23.79
N GLU A 143 -23.02 -2.42 -23.28
CA GLU A 143 -23.24 -3.66 -22.50
C GLU A 143 -22.72 -4.91 -23.22
N SER A 144 -23.06 -5.09 -24.51
CA SER A 144 -22.61 -6.26 -25.28
C SER A 144 -21.08 -6.33 -25.42
N GLU A 145 -20.42 -5.19 -25.64
CA GLU A 145 -18.95 -5.12 -25.73
C GLU A 145 -18.30 -5.53 -24.38
N ILE A 146 -18.83 -5.04 -23.25
CA ILE A 146 -18.34 -5.35 -21.92
C ILE A 146 -18.48 -6.86 -21.64
N LEU A 147 -19.65 -7.42 -21.90
CA LEU A 147 -19.93 -8.84 -21.66
C LEU A 147 -19.10 -9.78 -22.55
N THR A 148 -18.87 -9.38 -23.79
CA THR A 148 -18.14 -10.20 -24.78
C THR A 148 -16.63 -10.17 -24.52
N TYR A 149 -16.06 -8.99 -24.37
CA TYR A 149 -14.59 -8.83 -24.37
C TYR A 149 -13.97 -8.88 -22.98
N ARG A 150 -14.69 -8.45 -21.93
CA ARG A 150 -14.20 -8.42 -20.54
C ARG A 150 -12.80 -7.79 -20.41
N ARG A 151 -12.46 -6.83 -21.26
CA ARG A 151 -11.17 -6.12 -21.27
C ARG A 151 -11.32 -4.70 -21.81
N GLY A 152 -10.40 -3.82 -21.44
CA GLY A 152 -10.35 -2.43 -21.90
C GLY A 152 -11.12 -1.47 -21.00
N LEU A 153 -11.01 -0.19 -21.33
CA LEU A 153 -11.68 0.92 -20.64
C LEU A 153 -13.17 0.91 -20.95
N ALA A 154 -14.01 0.78 -19.93
CA ALA A 154 -15.47 0.69 -20.10
C ALA A 154 -16.21 1.96 -19.70
N VAL A 155 -15.78 2.63 -18.60
CA VAL A 155 -16.36 3.90 -18.16
C VAL A 155 -15.25 4.91 -17.90
N MET A 156 -15.33 6.05 -18.54
CA MET A 156 -14.48 7.20 -18.27
C MET A 156 -15.12 8.03 -17.16
N VAL A 157 -14.51 8.05 -15.98
CA VAL A 157 -14.99 8.81 -14.82
C VAL A 157 -14.85 10.30 -15.10
N THR A 158 -15.92 11.05 -14.89
CA THR A 158 -16.00 12.51 -15.12
C THR A 158 -16.17 13.29 -13.82
N SER A 159 -16.87 12.71 -12.84
CA SER A 159 -17.18 13.33 -11.55
C SER A 159 -16.93 12.32 -10.41
N PRO A 160 -15.70 12.22 -9.89
CA PRO A 160 -15.40 11.41 -8.71
C PRO A 160 -15.75 12.15 -7.42
N ILE A 161 -15.94 11.45 -6.30
CA ILE A 161 -16.12 12.06 -4.97
C ILE A 161 -14.85 12.79 -4.51
N TYR A 162 -13.69 12.23 -4.81
CA TYR A 162 -12.38 12.83 -4.52
C TYR A 162 -11.55 12.88 -5.79
N ARG A 163 -10.77 13.93 -5.94
CA ARG A 163 -9.88 14.07 -7.09
C ARG A 163 -8.43 13.87 -6.66
N VAL A 164 -7.86 12.78 -7.15
CA VAL A 164 -6.43 12.50 -7.07
C VAL A 164 -5.86 12.57 -8.50
N PRO A 165 -4.82 13.38 -8.74
CA PRO A 165 -4.24 13.51 -10.08
C PRO A 165 -3.68 12.20 -10.61
N SER A 166 -3.94 11.90 -11.89
CA SER A 166 -3.42 10.70 -12.57
C SER A 166 -1.95 10.90 -12.96
N MET A 167 -1.04 10.59 -12.03
CA MET A 167 0.40 10.72 -12.28
C MET A 167 0.94 9.73 -13.32
N ARG A 168 0.29 8.58 -13.50
CA ARG A 168 0.77 7.53 -14.42
C ARG A 168 0.74 7.92 -15.90
N GLU A 169 -0.05 8.92 -16.25
CA GLU A 169 -0.17 9.42 -17.61
C GLU A 169 0.88 10.49 -17.95
N THR A 170 1.55 11.06 -16.94
CA THR A 170 2.58 12.09 -17.13
C THR A 170 3.85 11.50 -17.74
N GLU A 171 4.57 12.34 -18.47
CA GLU A 171 5.89 11.97 -19.01
C GLU A 171 6.91 11.74 -17.87
N GLU A 172 6.79 12.47 -16.76
CA GLU A 172 7.61 12.31 -15.56
C GLU A 172 7.49 10.89 -14.99
N TYR A 173 6.26 10.34 -14.95
CA TYR A 173 6.07 8.95 -14.55
C TYR A 173 6.66 7.97 -15.54
N LYS A 174 6.36 8.13 -16.84
CA LYS A 174 6.85 7.23 -17.90
C LYS A 174 8.37 7.19 -17.96
N ARG A 175 9.03 8.35 -17.78
CA ARG A 175 10.49 8.47 -17.70
C ARG A 175 11.08 7.95 -16.39
N GLY A 176 10.26 7.59 -15.42
CA GLY A 176 10.68 7.05 -14.13
C GLY A 176 11.25 8.11 -13.18
N PHE A 177 10.84 9.36 -13.30
CA PHE A 177 11.25 10.43 -12.36
C PHE A 177 10.49 10.38 -11.05
N LEU A 178 9.33 9.74 -11.04
CA LEU A 178 8.49 9.58 -9.84
C LEU A 178 7.88 8.19 -9.72
N HIS A 179 7.49 7.86 -8.49
CA HIS A 179 6.69 6.67 -8.18
C HIS A 179 5.62 7.03 -7.13
N PRO A 180 4.32 6.80 -7.39
CA PRO A 180 3.30 6.95 -6.36
C PRO A 180 3.55 5.95 -5.22
N GLN A 181 3.75 6.46 -4.00
CA GLN A 181 4.05 5.64 -2.83
C GLN A 181 3.56 6.36 -1.58
N SER A 182 2.87 5.64 -0.68
CA SER A 182 2.42 6.22 0.59
C SER A 182 3.60 6.59 1.50
N LEU A 183 3.41 7.60 2.34
CA LEU A 183 4.44 8.03 3.29
C LEU A 183 4.94 6.88 4.18
N PRO A 184 4.08 6.05 4.82
CA PRO A 184 4.56 4.95 5.65
C PRO A 184 5.39 3.91 4.87
N ALA A 185 5.07 3.67 3.59
CA ALA A 185 5.87 2.78 2.76
C ALA A 185 7.26 3.37 2.42
N MET A 186 7.39 4.70 2.33
CA MET A 186 8.71 5.37 2.24
C MET A 186 9.45 5.29 3.57
N VAL A 187 8.76 5.55 4.70
CA VAL A 187 9.32 5.38 6.06
C VAL A 187 9.87 3.97 6.25
N THR A 188 9.14 2.93 5.83
CA THR A 188 9.59 1.53 5.92
C THR A 188 10.98 1.32 5.27
N SER A 189 11.17 1.85 4.07
CA SER A 189 12.47 1.73 3.37
C SER A 189 13.57 2.53 4.07
N ARG A 190 13.23 3.68 4.68
CA ARG A 190 14.16 4.50 5.46
C ARG A 190 14.53 3.84 6.79
N VAL A 191 13.57 3.22 7.49
CA VAL A 191 13.79 2.47 8.73
C VAL A 191 14.68 1.25 8.49
N LEU A 192 14.60 0.62 7.30
CA LEU A 192 15.52 -0.44 6.90
C LEU A 192 16.96 0.08 6.83
N ASP A 193 17.15 1.37 6.57
CA ASP A 193 18.43 2.06 6.52
C ASP A 193 19.47 1.36 5.59
N PRO A 194 19.11 1.11 4.31
CA PRO A 194 19.96 0.37 3.39
C PRO A 194 21.25 1.14 3.09
N GLN A 195 22.40 0.47 3.24
CA GLN A 195 23.71 1.07 2.99
C GLN A 195 24.26 0.69 1.61
N PRO A 196 24.98 1.60 0.93
CA PRO A 196 25.68 1.28 -0.31
C PRO A 196 26.58 0.05 -0.16
N GLY A 197 26.53 -0.87 -1.12
CA GLY A 197 27.35 -2.08 -1.14
C GLY A 197 26.78 -3.29 -0.41
N GLU A 198 25.73 -3.14 0.40
CA GLU A 198 25.07 -4.24 1.10
C GLU A 198 24.32 -5.21 0.17
N THR A 199 24.03 -6.38 0.69
CA THR A 199 23.06 -7.32 0.12
C THR A 199 21.76 -7.25 0.91
N ILE A 200 20.66 -6.89 0.24
CA ILE A 200 19.34 -6.73 0.86
C ILE A 200 18.34 -7.66 0.18
N ILE A 201 17.47 -8.28 0.97
CA ILE A 201 16.36 -9.13 0.48
C ILE A 201 15.03 -8.48 0.80
N ASP A 202 14.15 -8.37 -0.20
CA ASP A 202 12.73 -8.05 -0.05
C ASP A 202 11.93 -9.33 -0.32
N LEU A 203 11.38 -9.93 0.74
CA LEU A 203 10.69 -11.23 0.68
C LEU A 203 9.32 -11.18 -0.01
N ASN A 204 8.75 -9.99 -0.22
CA ASN A 204 7.41 -9.80 -0.78
C ASN A 204 7.39 -8.59 -1.73
N CYS A 205 8.29 -8.58 -2.70
CA CYS A 205 8.73 -7.37 -3.39
C CYS A 205 7.70 -6.68 -4.30
N SER A 206 6.63 -7.37 -4.70
CA SER A 206 5.66 -6.81 -5.65
C SER A 206 4.70 -5.81 -4.99
N PRO A 207 4.38 -4.71 -5.68
CA PRO A 207 4.68 -4.32 -7.08
C PRO A 207 6.03 -3.61 -7.30
N GLY A 208 6.92 -3.55 -6.32
CA GLY A 208 8.26 -2.98 -6.45
C GLY A 208 8.45 -1.60 -5.84
N GLY A 209 7.46 -1.04 -5.14
CA GLY A 209 7.57 0.30 -4.56
C GLY A 209 8.69 0.41 -3.52
N LYS A 210 8.71 -0.46 -2.50
CA LYS A 210 9.76 -0.51 -1.47
C LYS A 210 11.08 -1.02 -2.05
N LEU A 211 11.04 -2.09 -2.86
CA LEU A 211 12.21 -2.66 -3.54
C LEU A 211 13.02 -1.61 -4.31
N THR A 212 12.35 -0.81 -5.14
CA THR A 212 12.98 0.26 -5.93
C THR A 212 13.39 1.46 -5.08
N HIS A 213 12.74 1.68 -3.94
CA HIS A 213 13.17 2.70 -2.99
C HIS A 213 14.46 2.29 -2.27
N ILE A 214 14.59 1.03 -1.88
CA ILE A 214 15.83 0.46 -1.33
C ILE A 214 16.98 0.64 -2.32
N SER A 215 16.79 0.24 -3.59
CA SER A 215 17.77 0.44 -4.66
C SER A 215 18.19 1.91 -4.83
N GLN A 216 17.21 2.83 -4.78
CA GLN A 216 17.45 4.27 -4.84
C GLN A 216 18.30 4.76 -3.65
N LEU A 217 17.98 4.35 -2.43
CA LEU A 217 18.73 4.72 -1.21
C LEU A 217 20.16 4.16 -1.24
N MET A 218 20.37 2.98 -1.82
CA MET A 218 21.69 2.38 -2.06
C MET A 218 22.44 2.99 -3.26
N GLN A 219 21.86 3.95 -3.97
CA GLN A 219 22.47 4.58 -5.15
C GLN A 219 22.89 3.55 -6.22
N ASN A 220 22.07 2.51 -6.42
CA ASN A 220 22.38 1.40 -7.34
C ASN A 220 23.67 0.62 -7.04
N THR A 221 24.18 0.66 -5.82
CA THR A 221 25.35 -0.13 -5.40
C THR A 221 24.93 -1.33 -4.56
N GLY A 222 25.81 -2.36 -4.46
CA GLY A 222 25.46 -3.60 -3.78
C GLY A 222 24.46 -4.46 -4.55
N THR A 223 23.62 -5.22 -3.84
CA THR A 223 22.62 -6.11 -4.46
C THR A 223 21.29 -6.05 -3.70
N VAL A 224 20.20 -5.82 -4.41
CA VAL A 224 18.83 -5.92 -3.86
C VAL A 224 18.13 -7.11 -4.52
N ILE A 225 17.70 -8.09 -3.71
CA ILE A 225 17.04 -9.30 -4.18
C ILE A 225 15.57 -9.21 -3.84
N GLY A 226 14.71 -9.07 -4.87
CA GLY A 226 13.26 -9.06 -4.72
C GLY A 226 12.67 -10.43 -5.00
N VAL A 227 11.85 -10.95 -4.08
CA VAL A 227 11.23 -12.28 -4.18
C VAL A 227 9.70 -12.15 -4.18
N ASP A 228 9.02 -12.84 -5.08
CA ASP A 228 7.57 -13.08 -5.03
C ASP A 228 7.28 -14.44 -5.70
N ARG A 229 6.32 -15.19 -5.16
CA ARG A 229 5.92 -16.50 -5.70
C ARG A 229 5.17 -16.41 -7.02
N ASN A 230 4.57 -15.27 -7.31
CA ASN A 230 3.72 -15.08 -8.48
C ASN A 230 4.48 -14.42 -9.63
N ARG A 231 4.63 -15.15 -10.75
CA ARG A 231 5.35 -14.66 -11.94
C ARG A 231 4.78 -13.33 -12.46
N ARG A 232 3.45 -13.18 -12.51
CA ARG A 232 2.83 -11.91 -12.97
C ARG A 232 3.17 -10.74 -12.05
N LYS A 233 3.26 -10.98 -10.76
CA LYS A 233 3.68 -9.97 -9.78
C LYS A 233 5.16 -9.59 -9.99
N ILE A 234 6.02 -10.55 -10.24
CA ILE A 234 7.43 -10.30 -10.59
C ILE A 234 7.53 -9.48 -11.88
N ASP A 235 6.69 -9.74 -12.90
CA ASP A 235 6.70 -8.96 -14.14
C ASP A 235 6.29 -7.49 -13.88
N VAL A 236 5.35 -7.23 -12.97
CA VAL A 236 5.00 -5.87 -12.52
C VAL A 236 6.17 -5.19 -11.79
N ALA A 237 6.85 -5.92 -10.88
CA ALA A 237 8.03 -5.40 -10.18
C ALA A 237 9.16 -5.08 -11.18
N ARG A 238 9.40 -5.95 -12.15
CA ARG A 238 10.39 -5.76 -13.23
C ARG A 238 10.11 -4.47 -14.03
N TYR A 239 8.87 -4.26 -14.44
CA TYR A 239 8.50 -3.03 -15.12
C TYR A 239 8.87 -1.78 -14.29
N ASN A 240 8.62 -1.78 -12.98
CA ASN A 240 8.99 -0.66 -12.13
C ASN A 240 10.51 -0.55 -11.90
N VAL A 241 11.23 -1.66 -11.76
CA VAL A 241 12.69 -1.71 -11.68
C VAL A 241 13.32 -1.08 -12.92
N ASP A 242 12.89 -1.50 -14.11
CA ASP A 242 13.39 -1.01 -15.40
C ASP A 242 13.04 0.47 -15.59
N ARG A 243 11.77 0.84 -15.37
CA ARG A 243 11.28 2.22 -15.51
C ARG A 243 12.03 3.19 -14.59
N LEU A 244 12.29 2.79 -13.36
CA LEU A 244 12.99 3.62 -12.36
C LEU A 244 14.52 3.58 -12.50
N GLY A 245 15.07 2.66 -13.29
CA GLY A 245 16.51 2.55 -13.54
C GLY A 245 17.28 1.93 -12.36
N CYS A 246 16.67 0.96 -11.68
CA CYS A 246 17.28 0.25 -10.56
C CYS A 246 18.19 -0.88 -11.07
N SER A 247 19.47 -0.62 -11.28
CA SER A 247 20.43 -1.54 -11.93
C SER A 247 20.98 -2.63 -11.02
N ASN A 248 20.87 -2.48 -9.69
CA ASN A 248 21.38 -3.43 -8.71
C ASN A 248 20.33 -4.45 -8.21
N VAL A 249 19.13 -4.47 -8.85
CA VAL A 249 18.02 -5.34 -8.45
C VAL A 249 18.02 -6.67 -9.20
N LYS A 250 17.90 -7.77 -8.46
CA LYS A 250 17.68 -9.13 -8.97
C LYS A 250 16.29 -9.61 -8.53
N LEU A 251 15.50 -10.13 -9.46
CA LEU A 251 14.14 -10.60 -9.19
C LEU A 251 14.08 -12.13 -9.27
N LEU A 252 13.54 -12.76 -8.22
CA LEU A 252 13.36 -14.21 -8.11
C LEU A 252 11.87 -14.56 -8.06
N VAL A 253 11.45 -15.55 -8.85
CA VAL A 253 10.14 -16.19 -8.72
C VAL A 253 10.31 -17.38 -7.80
N ALA A 254 9.99 -17.22 -6.52
CA ALA A 254 10.13 -18.27 -5.50
C ALA A 254 9.13 -18.03 -4.36
N ASP A 255 8.79 -19.08 -3.64
CA ASP A 255 8.04 -18.93 -2.39
C ASP A 255 9.03 -18.56 -1.27
N SER A 256 8.97 -17.31 -0.83
CA SER A 256 9.90 -16.78 0.17
C SER A 256 9.91 -17.55 1.49
N ARG A 257 8.86 -18.30 1.81
CA ARG A 257 8.80 -19.14 3.01
C ARG A 257 9.80 -20.29 2.99
N TYR A 258 10.27 -20.68 1.80
CA TYR A 258 11.22 -21.76 1.58
C TYR A 258 12.58 -21.26 1.05
N LEU A 259 12.77 -19.93 0.97
CA LEU A 259 13.96 -19.31 0.37
C LEU A 259 15.27 -19.82 1.01
N HIS A 260 15.29 -20.02 2.33
CA HIS A 260 16.44 -20.53 3.06
C HIS A 260 16.76 -22.00 2.73
N MET A 261 15.80 -22.75 2.22
CA MET A 261 15.98 -24.14 1.77
C MET A 261 16.40 -24.19 0.31
N ASP A 262 15.74 -23.37 -0.55
CA ASP A 262 16.01 -23.33 -1.99
C ASP A 262 17.37 -22.67 -2.29
N TYR A 263 17.79 -21.73 -1.44
CA TYR A 263 19.05 -20.96 -1.56
C TYR A 263 19.81 -20.92 -0.24
N PRO A 264 20.34 -22.06 0.25
CA PRO A 264 20.92 -22.16 1.61
C PRO A 264 22.17 -21.28 1.84
N SER A 265 22.89 -20.93 0.79
CA SER A 265 24.05 -20.02 0.85
C SER A 265 23.67 -18.54 0.82
N LEU A 266 22.39 -18.21 0.57
CA LEU A 266 21.93 -16.84 0.48
C LEU A 266 21.92 -16.21 1.88
N LYS A 267 22.74 -15.17 2.06
CA LYS A 267 22.77 -14.34 3.28
C LYS A 267 22.67 -12.87 2.90
N ALA A 268 21.99 -12.11 3.74
CA ALA A 268 21.76 -10.68 3.56
C ALA A 268 22.21 -9.88 4.78
N ASP A 269 22.60 -8.65 4.54
CA ASP A 269 22.87 -7.69 5.60
C ASP A 269 21.58 -7.16 6.20
N ARG A 270 20.56 -6.99 5.34
CA ARG A 270 19.22 -6.53 5.75
C ARG A 270 18.12 -7.30 5.02
N CYS A 271 16.94 -7.36 5.64
CA CYS A 271 15.77 -7.99 5.05
C CYS A 271 14.50 -7.15 5.29
N LEU A 272 13.74 -6.94 4.22
CA LEU A 272 12.40 -6.40 4.30
C LEU A 272 11.37 -7.52 4.27
N VAL A 273 10.43 -7.48 5.20
CA VAL A 273 9.28 -8.37 5.32
C VAL A 273 8.01 -7.52 5.22
N ASP A 274 7.41 -7.45 4.04
CA ASP A 274 6.17 -6.72 3.75
C ASP A 274 5.12 -7.70 3.20
N PRO A 275 4.64 -8.64 4.04
CA PRO A 275 3.88 -9.79 3.62
C PRO A 275 2.42 -9.44 3.31
N PRO A 276 1.68 -10.32 2.63
CA PRO A 276 0.23 -10.18 2.52
C PRO A 276 -0.42 -10.00 3.89
N CYS A 277 -1.31 -9.01 3.99
CA CYS A 277 -2.03 -8.67 5.21
C CYS A 277 -3.52 -8.42 4.91
N SER A 278 -4.33 -8.20 5.95
CA SER A 278 -5.76 -7.88 5.80
C SER A 278 -6.00 -6.59 5.01
N GLY A 279 -5.00 -5.71 4.95
CA GLY A 279 -5.11 -4.41 4.29
C GLY A 279 -6.16 -3.51 4.92
N LEU A 280 -6.56 -3.75 6.17
CA LEU A 280 -7.59 -2.95 6.84
C LEU A 280 -7.20 -1.48 6.98
N GLY A 281 -5.92 -1.17 6.97
CA GLY A 281 -5.42 0.21 7.04
C GLY A 281 -5.49 0.99 5.74
N VAL A 282 -5.68 0.35 4.60
CA VAL A 282 -5.75 1.03 3.29
C VAL A 282 -7.08 1.77 3.16
N SER A 283 -7.04 3.04 2.75
CA SER A 283 -8.21 3.90 2.52
C SER A 283 -8.29 4.36 1.04
N PRO A 284 -9.47 4.66 0.50
CA PRO A 284 -10.79 4.55 1.11
C PRO A 284 -11.31 3.12 1.17
N LYS A 285 -12.25 2.85 2.11
CA LYS A 285 -12.99 1.59 2.23
C LYS A 285 -14.49 1.85 2.24
N LEU A 286 -15.21 1.26 1.29
CA LEU A 286 -16.66 1.35 1.21
C LEU A 286 -17.35 0.40 2.18
N TYR A 287 -16.82 -0.80 2.32
CA TYR A 287 -17.28 -1.84 3.24
C TYR A 287 -16.12 -2.80 3.58
N VAL A 288 -16.27 -3.57 4.65
CA VAL A 288 -15.27 -4.56 5.09
C VAL A 288 -15.96 -5.87 5.42
N THR A 289 -15.45 -6.96 4.83
CA THR A 289 -15.97 -8.32 5.05
C THR A 289 -14.98 -9.21 5.81
N THR A 290 -13.86 -8.67 6.24
CA THR A 290 -12.79 -9.41 6.90
C THR A 290 -13.23 -9.89 8.27
N THR A 291 -13.05 -11.18 8.54
CA THR A 291 -13.33 -11.83 9.84
C THR A 291 -12.06 -11.89 10.69
N ARG A 292 -12.22 -12.08 12.01
CA ARG A 292 -11.08 -12.27 12.93
C ARG A 292 -10.27 -13.53 12.60
N ASP A 293 -10.91 -14.60 12.15
CA ASP A 293 -10.20 -15.81 11.73
C ASP A 293 -9.32 -15.60 10.51
N GLN A 294 -9.78 -14.77 9.56
CA GLN A 294 -8.95 -14.38 8.42
C GLN A 294 -7.74 -13.54 8.87
N ILE A 295 -7.93 -12.62 9.82
CA ILE A 295 -6.84 -11.81 10.39
C ILE A 295 -5.80 -12.72 11.07
N ARG A 296 -6.23 -13.65 11.91
CA ARG A 296 -5.36 -14.62 12.59
C ARG A 296 -4.59 -15.49 11.60
N SER A 297 -5.28 -16.01 10.58
CA SER A 297 -4.65 -16.82 9.53
C SER A 297 -3.57 -16.03 8.77
N LEU A 298 -3.80 -14.72 8.52
CA LEU A 298 -2.80 -13.84 7.91
C LEU A 298 -1.62 -13.59 8.84
N ALA A 299 -1.86 -13.36 10.14
CA ALA A 299 -0.80 -13.20 11.13
C ALA A 299 0.11 -14.45 11.20
N ASP A 300 -0.47 -15.65 11.20
CA ASP A 300 0.31 -16.90 11.18
C ASP A 300 1.08 -17.10 9.87
N TYR A 301 0.54 -16.61 8.77
CA TYR A 301 1.24 -16.59 7.48
C TYR A 301 2.41 -15.60 7.51
N GLN A 302 2.25 -14.45 8.12
CA GLN A 302 3.27 -13.40 8.27
C GLN A 302 4.44 -13.87 9.14
N LYS A 303 4.18 -14.60 10.22
CA LYS A 303 5.21 -15.22 11.07
C LYS A 303 6.15 -16.14 10.30
N GLN A 304 5.66 -16.81 9.23
CA GLN A 304 6.50 -17.68 8.40
C GLN A 304 7.56 -16.87 7.63
N PHE A 305 7.21 -15.69 7.11
CA PHE A 305 8.19 -14.81 6.43
C PHE A 305 9.21 -14.24 7.43
N LEU A 306 8.76 -13.83 8.62
CA LEU A 306 9.66 -13.32 9.65
C LEU A 306 10.67 -14.40 10.10
N ARG A 307 10.24 -15.68 10.19
CA ARG A 307 11.13 -16.81 10.46
C ARG A 307 12.19 -16.95 9.37
N VAL A 308 11.82 -16.84 8.08
CA VAL A 308 12.81 -16.92 7.00
C VAL A 308 13.77 -15.74 7.06
N ALA A 309 13.27 -14.52 7.31
CA ALA A 309 14.12 -13.35 7.48
C ALA A 309 15.17 -13.57 8.59
N SER A 310 14.76 -14.15 9.74
CA SER A 310 15.69 -14.45 10.84
C SER A 310 16.77 -15.47 10.46
N ILE A 311 16.55 -16.32 9.45
CA ILE A 311 17.53 -17.31 8.98
C ILE A 311 18.48 -16.71 7.94
N VAL A 312 17.94 -15.94 6.98
CA VAL A 312 18.73 -15.43 5.84
C VAL A 312 19.54 -14.18 6.18
N VAL A 313 19.17 -13.43 7.22
CA VAL A 313 19.92 -12.26 7.68
C VAL A 313 21.12 -12.72 8.49
N LYS A 314 22.26 -12.06 8.31
CA LYS A 314 23.50 -12.28 9.09
C LYS A 314 23.31 -11.87 10.55
N ALA A 315 24.11 -12.39 11.48
CA ALA A 315 24.16 -11.88 12.85
C ALA A 315 24.52 -10.39 12.85
N GLY A 316 23.88 -9.59 13.70
CA GLY A 316 23.96 -8.12 13.71
C GLY A 316 23.20 -7.43 12.59
N GLY A 317 22.60 -8.16 11.65
CA GLY A 317 21.86 -7.58 10.53
C GLY A 317 20.45 -7.12 10.91
N THR A 318 19.86 -6.30 10.06
CA THR A 318 18.58 -5.65 10.30
C THR A 318 17.43 -6.35 9.56
N ILE A 319 16.29 -6.51 10.24
CA ILE A 319 15.03 -6.96 9.64
C ILE A 319 13.99 -5.86 9.87
N VAL A 320 13.28 -5.44 8.83
CA VAL A 320 12.12 -4.56 8.96
C VAL A 320 10.86 -5.31 8.55
N TYR A 321 9.91 -5.36 9.45
CA TYR A 321 8.57 -5.88 9.23
C TYR A 321 7.61 -4.71 9.01
N SER A 322 6.75 -4.79 7.99
CA SER A 322 5.73 -3.78 7.75
C SER A 322 4.45 -4.36 7.19
N VAL A 323 3.31 -3.80 7.58
CA VAL A 323 1.98 -4.20 7.07
C VAL A 323 1.05 -2.99 6.95
N CYS A 324 0.20 -2.97 5.90
CA CYS A 324 -0.80 -1.91 5.70
C CYS A 324 -2.11 -2.24 6.45
N THR A 325 -1.98 -2.55 7.73
CA THR A 325 -3.07 -2.83 8.67
C THR A 325 -2.75 -2.22 10.03
N PHE A 326 -3.65 -2.39 10.97
CA PHE A 326 -3.51 -1.89 12.34
C PHE A 326 -3.92 -2.94 13.39
N THR A 327 -4.31 -4.15 12.97
CA THR A 327 -4.79 -5.17 13.88
C THR A 327 -3.67 -5.63 14.80
N ARG A 328 -3.97 -5.93 16.07
CA ARG A 328 -2.99 -6.41 17.02
C ARG A 328 -2.36 -7.72 16.56
N GLU A 329 -3.20 -8.63 16.03
CA GLU A 329 -2.80 -9.95 15.59
C GLU A 329 -1.73 -9.89 14.49
N GLU A 330 -1.86 -8.94 13.54
CA GLU A 330 -0.92 -8.78 12.41
C GLU A 330 0.23 -7.80 12.73
N CYS A 331 0.20 -7.11 13.85
CA CYS A 331 1.18 -6.12 14.27
C CYS A 331 1.96 -6.64 15.49
N GLU A 332 1.55 -6.29 16.71
CA GLU A 332 2.28 -6.59 17.95
C GLU A 332 2.45 -8.09 18.19
N ASP A 333 1.46 -8.93 17.87
CA ASP A 333 1.58 -10.37 18.09
C ASP A 333 2.59 -11.03 17.13
N VAL A 334 2.80 -10.48 15.94
CA VAL A 334 3.88 -10.91 15.04
C VAL A 334 5.24 -10.45 15.56
N VAL A 335 5.32 -9.23 16.12
CA VAL A 335 6.55 -8.75 16.77
C VAL A 335 6.91 -9.61 17.98
N ARG A 336 5.93 -9.90 18.85
CA ARG A 336 6.13 -10.78 20.01
C ARG A 336 6.66 -12.16 19.60
N PHE A 337 6.10 -12.76 18.54
CA PHE A 337 6.65 -13.99 17.98
C PHE A 337 8.11 -13.83 17.52
N GLY A 338 8.48 -12.72 16.92
CA GLY A 338 9.86 -12.41 16.55
C GLY A 338 10.80 -12.41 17.74
N VAL A 339 10.41 -11.79 18.83
CA VAL A 339 11.20 -11.71 20.06
C VAL A 339 11.25 -13.06 20.77
N GLU A 340 10.10 -13.64 21.10
CA GLU A 340 10.01 -14.82 21.98
C GLU A 340 10.43 -16.12 21.29
N SER A 341 10.09 -16.28 19.99
CA SER A 341 10.31 -17.53 19.26
C SER A 341 11.52 -17.53 18.35
N LEU A 342 11.95 -16.34 17.90
CA LEU A 342 13.07 -16.22 16.94
C LEU A 342 14.31 -15.55 17.56
N GLY A 343 14.23 -15.03 18.78
CA GLY A 343 15.32 -14.37 19.48
C GLY A 343 15.76 -13.05 18.81
N LEU A 344 14.83 -12.39 18.09
CA LEU A 344 15.08 -11.08 17.52
C LEU A 344 14.96 -10.00 18.60
N GLU A 345 15.75 -8.96 18.48
CA GLU A 345 15.70 -7.79 19.36
C GLU A 345 14.99 -6.64 18.65
N VAL A 346 13.94 -6.08 19.26
CA VAL A 346 13.28 -4.88 18.74
C VAL A 346 14.22 -3.70 18.89
N ALA A 347 14.32 -2.87 17.86
CA ALA A 347 15.28 -1.77 17.80
C ALA A 347 14.62 -0.46 17.45
N GLU A 348 15.24 0.64 17.88
CA GLU A 348 14.83 2.00 17.55
C GLU A 348 14.68 2.19 16.04
N GLN A 349 13.69 2.98 15.67
CA GLN A 349 13.41 3.33 14.28
C GLN A 349 13.78 4.78 14.00
N ASN A 350 14.57 4.99 12.99
CA ASN A 350 14.88 6.32 12.47
C ASN A 350 14.62 6.31 10.95
N PRO A 351 13.64 7.06 10.46
CA PRO A 351 12.75 8.01 11.19
C PRO A 351 11.61 7.33 11.97
N HIS A 352 11.12 7.99 13.00
CA HIS A 352 9.90 7.65 13.71
C HIS A 352 8.87 8.77 13.50
N LEU A 353 7.89 8.55 12.62
CA LEU A 353 6.88 9.53 12.23
C LEU A 353 5.44 9.13 12.61
N GLY A 354 5.23 7.86 12.95
CA GLY A 354 3.96 7.34 13.47
C GLY A 354 3.85 7.52 14.98
N GLY A 355 2.72 7.12 15.54
CA GLY A 355 2.58 6.89 16.98
C GLY A 355 3.28 5.61 17.42
N PHE A 356 3.30 5.35 18.73
CA PHE A 356 3.89 4.16 19.33
C PHE A 356 3.01 2.91 19.14
N GLY A 357 3.54 1.75 19.46
CA GLY A 357 2.80 0.50 19.59
C GLY A 357 1.71 0.55 20.65
N LEU A 358 0.91 -0.50 20.76
CA LEU A 358 -0.12 -0.58 21.79
C LEU A 358 0.52 -0.66 23.18
N GLU A 359 -0.04 0.08 24.15
CA GLU A 359 0.47 0.19 25.54
C GLU A 359 0.67 -1.19 26.22
N ASP A 360 -0.19 -2.16 25.92
CA ASP A 360 -0.13 -3.51 26.47
C ASP A 360 0.92 -4.42 25.80
N PHE A 361 1.68 -3.91 24.86
CA PHE A 361 2.86 -4.59 24.34
C PHE A 361 4.02 -4.58 25.35
N GLY A 362 4.09 -3.60 26.23
CA GLY A 362 5.11 -3.43 27.26
C GLY A 362 6.11 -2.31 26.92
N ASP A 363 7.29 -2.35 27.55
CA ASP A 363 8.31 -1.28 27.45
C ASP A 363 8.80 -1.05 26.03
N ASP A 364 8.82 -2.08 25.19
CA ASP A 364 9.22 -1.98 23.79
C ASP A 364 8.16 -1.34 22.88
N ALA A 365 6.98 -0.95 23.39
CA ALA A 365 5.93 -0.31 22.58
C ALA A 365 6.42 0.99 21.92
N GLU A 366 7.29 1.75 22.58
CA GLU A 366 7.88 2.99 22.05
C GLU A 366 8.82 2.75 20.85
N LEU A 367 9.33 1.53 20.71
CA LEU A 367 10.18 1.11 19.58
C LEU A 367 9.37 0.74 18.34
N LEU A 368 8.06 0.55 18.48
CA LEU A 368 7.15 0.20 17.38
C LEU A 368 6.53 1.47 16.79
N GLN A 369 6.22 1.43 15.49
CA GLN A 369 5.66 2.59 14.82
C GLN A 369 4.31 2.28 14.18
N ARG A 370 3.26 3.00 14.60
CA ARG A 370 1.89 2.89 14.10
C ARG A 370 1.45 4.16 13.40
N PHE A 371 0.90 4.01 12.22
CA PHE A 371 0.15 5.06 11.53
C PHE A 371 -1.33 4.75 11.67
N THR A 372 -2.11 5.74 12.05
CA THR A 372 -3.56 5.59 12.27
C THR A 372 -4.37 6.29 11.17
N PRO A 373 -5.52 5.74 10.73
CA PRO A 373 -6.30 6.34 9.65
C PRO A 373 -6.73 7.78 9.93
N HIS A 374 -7.06 8.09 11.19
CA HIS A 374 -7.59 9.39 11.58
C HIS A 374 -6.53 10.49 11.72
N GLU A 375 -5.27 10.12 11.90
CA GLU A 375 -4.14 11.06 11.96
C GLU A 375 -3.39 11.12 10.64
N ASN A 376 -3.10 9.95 10.07
CA ASN A 376 -2.18 9.81 8.95
C ASN A 376 -2.89 9.52 7.60
N GLY A 377 -4.23 9.32 7.62
CA GLY A 377 -5.01 8.99 6.42
C GLY A 377 -4.86 7.55 5.95
N ILE A 378 -4.04 6.75 6.63
CA ILE A 378 -3.79 5.33 6.34
C ILE A 378 -3.42 4.63 7.64
N GLY A 379 -3.92 3.39 7.82
CA GLY A 379 -3.43 2.51 8.88
C GLY A 379 -2.21 1.73 8.40
N TYR A 380 -1.12 1.76 9.16
CA TYR A 380 0.12 1.09 8.80
C TYR A 380 0.94 0.78 10.04
N PHE A 381 1.77 -0.26 9.97
CA PHE A 381 2.62 -0.67 11.08
C PHE A 381 4.03 -0.98 10.60
N ILE A 382 5.03 -0.61 11.40
CA ILE A 382 6.44 -0.88 11.13
C ILE A 382 7.11 -1.33 12.42
N ALA A 383 7.91 -2.40 12.34
CA ALA A 383 8.82 -2.83 13.40
C ALA A 383 10.21 -3.10 12.82
N ARG A 384 11.24 -2.68 13.54
CA ARG A 384 12.64 -2.93 13.21
C ARG A 384 13.24 -3.89 14.22
N PHE A 385 13.97 -4.88 13.72
CA PHE A 385 14.67 -5.86 14.54
C PHE A 385 16.14 -5.91 14.19
N ILE A 386 16.95 -6.25 15.20
CA ILE A 386 18.33 -6.70 15.01
C ILE A 386 18.38 -8.20 15.30
N LYS A 387 19.03 -8.93 14.42
CA LYS A 387 19.34 -10.35 14.65
C LYS A 387 20.54 -10.47 15.55
N ARG A 388 20.39 -11.13 16.70
CA ARG A 388 21.50 -11.49 17.59
C ARG A 388 22.42 -12.56 16.98
#